data_89fe6b9c2f5cab69dbfb4d02ad08172d
#
_entry.id   89fe6b9c2f5cab69dbfb4d02ad08172d
#
_cell.length_a   1.000
_cell.length_b   1.000
_cell.length_c   1.000
_cell.angle_alpha   90.00
_cell.angle_beta   90.00
_cell.angle_gamma   90.00
#
_symmetry.space_group_name_H-M   'P 1'
#
loop_
_entity.id
_entity.type
_entity.pdbx_description
1 polymer ?
#
loop_
_entity_poly.entity_id
_entity_poly.type
_entity_poly.pdbx_seq_one_letter_code
_entity_poly.pdbx_strand_id
1 'polypeptide(L)'
;VFIETTGTTGPMGNCLRYGNGCSMCILRCPAFGPRLSISARCGVADIQGERNDDVLGAFSGSCKLAKESLSDSIREQLDKTGVVVLKVPSEDVNYGKLSTKVCQQYALKEFAENVVLLDTGHAKLMTTYYPLQKLRKIPGLEHAKYVDPYAGSKGNSIRYLSVAPRTNDMKVVGVDNLFCAGEKSGLFVGHTEAICTGSLAGHNAVRLMMGMHLLILPSSIAIGDLISYENEKSSTREGRKDRYTFAGASY
;
A
#
# COMPACT_ATOMS: atom_id res chain seq x y z
N VAL A 1 -2.02 10.11 -25.17
CA VAL A 1 -1.95 10.42 -23.73
C VAL A 1 -2.17 9.14 -22.95
N PHE A 2 -1.38 8.92 -21.91
CA PHE A 2 -1.40 7.75 -21.06
C PHE A 2 -1.62 8.16 -19.61
N ILE A 3 -2.24 7.28 -18.84
CA ILE A 3 -2.38 7.44 -17.39
C ILE A 3 -1.83 6.19 -16.72
N GLU A 4 -0.78 6.35 -15.91
CA GLU A 4 -0.20 5.27 -15.12
C GLU A 4 -0.88 5.22 -13.75
N THR A 5 -1.55 4.11 -13.43
CA THR A 5 -2.30 3.95 -12.19
C THR A 5 -1.79 2.81 -11.32
N THR A 6 -1.04 1.89 -11.92
CA THR A 6 -0.62 0.64 -11.27
C THR A 6 0.88 0.63 -11.01
N GLY A 7 1.28 -0.24 -10.11
CA GLY A 7 2.68 -0.47 -9.83
C GLY A 7 3.25 0.34 -8.70
N THR A 8 2.47 1.18 -8.04
CA THR A 8 2.93 1.96 -6.89
C THR A 8 2.85 1.17 -5.60
N THR A 9 1.74 0.49 -5.41
CA THR A 9 1.50 -0.34 -4.23
C THR A 9 1.00 -1.68 -4.69
N GLY A 10 1.67 -2.74 -4.28
CA GLY A 10 1.24 -4.08 -4.60
C GLY A 10 1.67 -5.08 -3.55
N PRO A 11 0.88 -6.11 -3.26
CA PRO A 11 1.40 -7.23 -2.49
C PRO A 11 2.47 -7.95 -3.30
N MET A 12 3.57 -8.34 -2.65
CA MET A 12 4.66 -9.07 -3.32
C MET A 12 4.20 -10.38 -3.97
N GLY A 13 3.14 -10.98 -3.46
CA GLY A 13 2.55 -12.18 -4.03
C GLY A 13 1.76 -11.97 -5.33
N ASN A 14 1.47 -10.75 -5.72
CA ASN A 14 0.79 -10.45 -6.99
C ASN A 14 1.79 -10.39 -8.13
N CYS A 15 2.37 -11.50 -8.47
CA CYS A 15 3.19 -11.67 -9.67
C CYS A 15 2.31 -11.92 -10.89
N LEU A 16 2.87 -12.45 -11.96
CA LEU A 16 2.16 -12.77 -13.20
C LEU A 16 0.89 -13.58 -13.05
N ARG A 17 0.82 -14.45 -12.07
CA ARG A 17 -0.35 -15.28 -11.82
C ARG A 17 -1.59 -14.44 -11.52
N TYR A 18 -1.40 -13.28 -10.90
CA TYR A 18 -2.48 -12.40 -10.47
C TYR A 18 -2.56 -11.08 -11.26
N GLY A 19 -1.67 -10.88 -12.22
CA GLY A 19 -1.78 -9.85 -13.26
C GLY A 19 -1.39 -8.43 -12.89
N ASN A 20 -1.04 -8.15 -11.62
CA ASN A 20 -0.60 -6.82 -11.21
C ASN A 20 0.61 -6.89 -10.28
N GLY A 21 1.27 -5.79 -10.00
CA GLY A 21 2.41 -5.71 -9.10
C GLY A 21 3.75 -6.15 -9.69
N CYS A 22 3.80 -6.71 -10.90
CA CYS A 22 5.06 -7.12 -11.51
C CYS A 22 6.04 -5.97 -11.77
N SER A 23 5.54 -4.79 -12.07
CA SER A 23 6.36 -3.57 -12.26
C SER A 23 7.02 -3.12 -10.97
N MET A 24 6.45 -3.50 -9.83
CA MET A 24 6.89 -3.10 -8.49
C MET A 24 7.53 -4.26 -7.71
N CYS A 25 7.67 -5.43 -8.32
CA CYS A 25 8.19 -6.59 -7.64
C CYS A 25 9.70 -6.46 -7.37
N ILE A 26 10.08 -6.41 -6.09
CA ILE A 26 11.47 -6.30 -5.65
C ILE A 26 12.25 -7.61 -5.77
N LEU A 27 11.56 -8.73 -6.05
CA LEU A 27 12.19 -10.05 -6.19
C LEU A 27 13.05 -10.18 -7.45
N ARG A 28 12.93 -9.26 -8.40
CA ARG A 28 13.65 -9.30 -9.68
C ARG A 28 13.50 -10.67 -10.36
N CYS A 29 12.23 -11.07 -10.56
CA CYS A 29 11.91 -12.39 -11.12
C CYS A 29 12.72 -12.66 -12.39
N PRO A 30 13.49 -13.76 -12.46
CA PRO A 30 14.35 -14.06 -13.62
C PRO A 30 13.58 -14.29 -14.92
N ALA A 31 12.29 -14.69 -14.83
CA ALA A 31 11.45 -14.88 -16.00
C ALA A 31 11.09 -13.57 -16.73
N PHE A 32 11.06 -12.44 -16.01
CA PHE A 32 10.60 -11.15 -16.55
C PHE A 32 11.57 -10.00 -16.38
N GLY A 33 12.67 -10.24 -15.67
CA GLY A 33 13.69 -9.23 -15.35
C GLY A 33 13.18 -8.13 -14.40
N PRO A 34 13.99 -7.11 -14.15
CA PRO A 34 13.57 -5.94 -13.39
C PRO A 34 12.48 -5.21 -14.17
N ARG A 35 11.32 -5.02 -13.55
CA ARG A 35 10.23 -4.28 -14.16
C ARG A 35 10.23 -2.87 -13.66
N LEU A 36 10.32 -1.96 -14.59
CA LEU A 36 10.23 -0.53 -14.35
C LEU A 36 8.80 -0.06 -14.61
N SER A 37 8.37 0.92 -13.84
CA SER A 37 7.15 1.69 -14.10
C SER A 37 7.21 2.37 -15.48
N ILE A 38 6.09 2.82 -16.01
CA ILE A 38 6.07 3.53 -17.30
C ILE A 38 6.89 4.81 -17.19
N SER A 39 6.69 5.59 -16.11
CA SER A 39 7.47 6.79 -15.81
C SER A 39 8.98 6.50 -15.78
N ALA A 40 9.40 5.43 -15.09
CA ALA A 40 10.80 5.05 -15.03
C ALA A 40 11.37 4.62 -16.39
N ARG A 41 10.57 3.99 -17.27
CA ARG A 41 10.94 3.67 -18.64
C ARG A 41 11.10 4.91 -19.51
N CYS A 42 10.38 5.98 -19.19
CA CYS A 42 10.53 7.29 -19.82
C CYS A 42 11.72 8.10 -19.26
N GLY A 43 12.53 7.49 -18.39
CA GLY A 43 13.70 8.15 -17.80
C GLY A 43 13.42 8.98 -16.56
N VAL A 44 12.20 8.93 -16.03
CA VAL A 44 11.80 9.63 -14.80
C VAL A 44 11.98 8.70 -13.60
N ALA A 45 12.89 9.04 -12.69
CA ALA A 45 13.13 8.24 -11.50
C ALA A 45 11.93 8.33 -10.53
N ASP A 46 11.45 7.17 -10.07
CA ASP A 46 10.39 7.11 -9.07
C ASP A 46 10.90 7.59 -7.70
N ILE A 47 10.01 8.25 -6.97
CA ILE A 47 10.19 8.60 -5.55
C ILE A 47 9.72 7.41 -4.72
N GLN A 48 10.55 6.92 -3.82
CA GLN A 48 10.21 5.78 -2.96
C GLN A 48 9.76 6.26 -1.58
N GLY A 49 8.74 5.61 -1.03
CA GLY A 49 8.38 5.79 0.37
C GLY A 49 9.55 5.38 1.27
N GLU A 50 9.80 6.12 2.32
CA GLU A 50 10.87 5.85 3.29
C GLU A 50 10.31 5.28 4.59
N ARG A 51 11.12 4.48 5.28
CA ARG A 51 10.83 3.94 6.61
C ARG A 51 11.80 4.53 7.61
N ASN A 52 11.42 4.52 8.88
CA ASN A 52 12.28 5.01 9.96
C ASN A 52 13.58 4.18 10.15
N ASP A 53 13.61 2.95 9.61
CA ASP A 53 14.79 2.06 9.62
C ASP A 53 15.58 2.13 8.30
N ASP A 54 15.45 3.22 7.56
CA ASP A 54 16.13 3.51 6.30
C ASP A 54 15.87 2.51 5.15
N VAL A 55 14.86 1.67 5.29
CA VAL A 55 14.41 0.80 4.21
C VAL A 55 13.52 1.58 3.25
N LEU A 56 13.86 1.55 1.96
CA LEU A 56 13.13 2.23 0.91
C LEU A 56 12.07 1.34 0.28
N GLY A 57 10.92 1.89 0.06
CA GLY A 57 9.84 1.34 -0.74
C GLY A 57 9.07 0.17 -0.12
N ALA A 58 9.67 -0.65 0.71
CA ALA A 58 9.06 -1.88 1.20
C ALA A 58 8.35 -1.71 2.55
N PHE A 59 7.02 -1.91 2.54
CA PHE A 59 6.15 -1.76 3.73
C PHE A 59 5.34 -3.02 3.98
N SER A 60 4.86 -3.18 5.22
CA SER A 60 3.95 -4.26 5.58
C SER A 60 2.53 -3.94 5.13
N GLY A 61 2.01 -4.73 4.21
CA GLY A 61 0.60 -4.82 3.92
C GLY A 61 -0.12 -5.75 4.90
N SER A 62 -1.40 -5.99 4.65
CA SER A 62 -2.14 -7.09 5.27
C SER A 62 -2.00 -8.35 4.44
N CYS A 63 -2.10 -9.52 5.08
CA CYS A 63 -2.25 -10.78 4.38
C CYS A 63 -3.53 -11.48 4.81
N LYS A 64 -3.83 -12.61 4.18
CA LYS A 64 -5.01 -13.40 4.45
C LYS A 64 -4.61 -14.79 4.89
N LEU A 65 -5.26 -15.28 5.94
CA LEU A 65 -5.19 -16.67 6.36
C LEU A 65 -6.38 -17.43 5.77
N ALA A 66 -6.15 -18.67 5.37
CA ALA A 66 -7.18 -19.57 4.94
C ALA A 66 -8.07 -19.92 6.16
N LYS A 67 -9.38 -19.61 6.12
CA LYS A 67 -10.29 -19.82 7.23
C LYS A 67 -10.31 -21.29 7.70
N GLU A 68 -10.26 -22.21 6.76
CA GLU A 68 -10.24 -23.67 7.02
C GLU A 68 -9.00 -24.13 7.78
N SER A 69 -7.97 -23.31 7.87
CA SER A 69 -6.74 -23.59 8.64
C SER A 69 -6.77 -23.08 10.07
N LEU A 70 -7.86 -22.45 10.47
CA LEU A 70 -8.07 -21.93 11.83
C LEU A 70 -8.92 -22.90 12.63
N SER A 71 -8.84 -22.83 13.98
CA SER A 71 -9.70 -23.64 14.85
C SER A 71 -11.18 -23.30 14.64
N ASP A 72 -12.06 -24.25 14.97
CA ASP A 72 -13.51 -24.09 14.84
C ASP A 72 -14.00 -22.87 15.65
N SER A 73 -13.51 -22.71 16.86
CA SER A 73 -13.88 -21.59 17.73
C SER A 73 -13.54 -20.21 17.11
N ILE A 74 -12.39 -20.09 16.46
CA ILE A 74 -12.01 -18.85 15.76
C ILE A 74 -12.88 -18.63 14.52
N ARG A 75 -13.18 -19.70 13.76
CA ARG A 75 -14.07 -19.61 12.60
C ARG A 75 -15.48 -19.17 12.98
N GLU A 76 -16.05 -19.80 13.99
CA GLU A 76 -17.38 -19.45 14.50
C GLU A 76 -17.45 -18.01 15.01
N GLN A 77 -16.40 -17.53 15.69
CA GLN A 77 -16.33 -16.15 16.14
C GLN A 77 -16.22 -15.19 14.95
N LEU A 78 -15.37 -15.49 13.95
CA LEU A 78 -15.27 -14.67 12.72
C LEU A 78 -16.63 -14.60 12.00
N ASP A 79 -17.31 -15.73 11.83
CA ASP A 79 -18.60 -15.80 11.15
C ASP A 79 -19.69 -15.02 11.91
N LYS A 80 -19.63 -15.02 13.24
CA LYS A 80 -20.61 -14.36 14.11
C LYS A 80 -20.39 -12.86 14.25
N THR A 81 -19.13 -12.43 14.38
CA THR A 81 -18.79 -11.04 14.76
C THR A 81 -18.00 -10.30 13.71
N GLY A 82 -17.47 -10.98 12.70
CA GLY A 82 -16.61 -10.40 11.68
C GLY A 82 -15.18 -10.11 12.15
N VAL A 83 -14.88 -10.28 13.44
CA VAL A 83 -13.57 -9.95 14.00
C VAL A 83 -13.16 -10.92 15.12
N VAL A 84 -11.88 -11.26 15.16
CA VAL A 84 -11.24 -11.98 16.27
C VAL A 84 -10.00 -11.26 16.70
N VAL A 85 -9.81 -11.09 18.00
CA VAL A 85 -8.64 -10.46 18.61
C VAL A 85 -7.99 -11.47 19.55
N LEU A 86 -6.73 -11.83 19.25
CA LEU A 86 -5.93 -12.77 20.03
C LEU A 86 -4.70 -12.05 20.59
N LYS A 87 -4.33 -12.32 21.81
CA LYS A 87 -3.13 -11.73 22.42
C LYS A 87 -1.87 -12.24 21.73
N VAL A 88 -0.96 -11.32 21.43
CA VAL A 88 0.42 -11.65 21.05
C VAL A 88 1.17 -12.07 22.32
N PRO A 89 1.94 -13.17 22.30
CA PRO A 89 2.84 -13.49 23.41
C PRO A 89 3.74 -12.31 23.76
N SER A 90 3.93 -12.04 25.05
CA SER A 90 4.63 -10.84 25.53
C SER A 90 6.03 -10.67 24.93
N GLU A 91 6.74 -11.78 24.73
CA GLU A 91 8.07 -11.84 24.12
C GLU A 91 8.06 -11.49 22.62
N ASP A 92 6.91 -11.54 21.97
CA ASP A 92 6.75 -11.26 20.55
C ASP A 92 6.19 -9.84 20.28
N VAL A 93 5.78 -9.11 21.32
CA VAL A 93 5.29 -7.73 21.18
C VAL A 93 6.43 -6.83 20.70
N ASN A 94 6.19 -6.11 19.61
CA ASN A 94 7.19 -5.22 19.02
C ASN A 94 6.54 -3.97 18.43
N TYR A 95 6.61 -2.87 19.16
CA TYR A 95 6.07 -1.59 18.74
C TYR A 95 6.83 -0.97 17.55
N GLY A 96 8.12 -1.29 17.39
CA GLY A 96 8.92 -0.79 16.27
C GLY A 96 8.39 -1.21 14.89
N LYS A 97 7.58 -2.27 14.83
CA LYS A 97 6.94 -2.72 13.58
C LYS A 97 5.80 -1.80 13.12
N LEU A 98 5.24 -0.97 13.98
CA LEU A 98 4.07 -0.15 13.64
C LEU A 98 4.42 0.84 12.52
N SER A 99 5.60 1.46 12.58
CA SER A 99 6.07 2.38 11.55
C SER A 99 6.27 1.73 10.17
N THR A 100 6.32 0.39 10.11
CA THR A 100 6.45 -0.35 8.85
C THR A 100 5.12 -0.61 8.16
N LYS A 101 3.98 -0.29 8.80
CA LYS A 101 2.65 -0.47 8.24
C LYS A 101 2.41 0.51 7.10
N VAL A 102 1.94 0.02 5.95
CA VAL A 102 1.62 0.87 4.81
C VAL A 102 0.48 1.84 5.13
N CYS A 103 -0.59 1.33 5.75
CA CYS A 103 -1.74 2.13 6.17
C CYS A 103 -1.53 2.57 7.63
N GLN A 104 -0.97 3.74 7.84
CA GLN A 104 -0.54 4.21 9.16
C GLN A 104 -1.71 4.47 10.12
N GLN A 105 -2.93 4.72 9.64
CA GLN A 105 -4.12 4.77 10.48
C GLN A 105 -4.36 3.47 11.28
N TYR A 106 -3.73 2.36 10.90
CA TYR A 106 -3.74 1.09 11.65
C TYR A 106 -2.41 0.84 12.39
N ALA A 107 -1.52 1.82 12.49
CA ALA A 107 -0.28 1.73 13.27
C ALA A 107 -0.53 2.03 14.75
N LEU A 108 -1.59 1.45 15.32
CA LEU A 108 -1.98 1.63 16.71
C LEU A 108 -1.31 0.57 17.60
N LYS A 109 -1.07 0.93 18.86
CA LYS A 109 -0.44 0.07 19.87
C LYS A 109 -1.11 -1.30 19.97
N GLU A 110 -2.42 -1.33 19.88
CA GLU A 110 -3.25 -2.53 19.94
C GLU A 110 -2.90 -3.55 18.84
N PHE A 111 -2.46 -3.09 17.67
CA PHE A 111 -2.02 -3.95 16.58
C PHE A 111 -0.60 -4.50 16.75
N ALA A 112 0.19 -4.00 17.70
CA ALA A 112 1.44 -4.62 18.13
C ALA A 112 1.20 -5.68 19.20
N GLU A 113 0.21 -5.47 20.08
CA GLU A 113 -0.10 -6.31 21.23
C GLU A 113 -1.07 -7.46 20.89
N ASN A 114 -1.77 -7.37 19.76
CA ASN A 114 -2.79 -8.34 19.39
C ASN A 114 -2.66 -8.80 17.93
N VAL A 115 -3.00 -10.05 17.70
CA VAL A 115 -3.33 -10.56 16.37
C VAL A 115 -4.80 -10.23 16.13
N VAL A 116 -5.06 -9.36 15.18
CA VAL A 116 -6.41 -8.97 14.78
C VAL A 116 -6.74 -9.62 13.44
N LEU A 117 -7.78 -10.43 13.42
CA LEU A 117 -8.31 -11.07 12.23
C LEU A 117 -9.67 -10.46 11.88
N LEU A 118 -9.84 -10.07 10.62
CA LEU A 118 -11.11 -9.56 10.08
C LEU A 118 -11.66 -10.54 9.05
N ASP A 119 -12.95 -10.77 9.09
CA ASP A 119 -13.61 -11.55 8.05
C ASP A 119 -13.75 -10.75 6.74
N THR A 120 -13.17 -11.26 5.69
CA THR A 120 -13.26 -10.71 4.32
C THR A 120 -13.46 -11.83 3.30
N GLY A 121 -14.17 -12.91 3.69
CA GLY A 121 -14.20 -14.19 2.98
C GLY A 121 -13.01 -15.10 3.32
N HIS A 122 -11.90 -14.50 3.72
CA HIS A 122 -10.74 -15.10 4.38
C HIS A 122 -10.48 -14.35 5.68
N ALA A 123 -9.71 -14.94 6.58
CA ALA A 123 -9.29 -14.25 7.79
C ALA A 123 -8.16 -13.26 7.47
N LYS A 124 -8.49 -11.97 7.32
CA LYS A 124 -7.52 -10.92 7.02
C LYS A 124 -6.72 -10.58 8.27
N LEU A 125 -5.42 -10.85 8.23
CA LEU A 125 -4.48 -10.54 9.30
C LEU A 125 -4.07 -9.06 9.22
N MET A 126 -4.43 -8.28 10.24
CA MET A 126 -4.13 -6.84 10.33
C MET A 126 -2.80 -6.55 11.02
N THR A 127 -2.31 -7.49 11.81
CA THR A 127 -1.03 -7.37 12.53
C THR A 127 0.16 -7.28 11.58
N THR A 128 1.08 -6.38 11.88
CA THR A 128 2.23 -6.06 11.02
C THR A 128 3.32 -7.15 11.11
N TYR A 129 3.84 -7.60 9.98
CA TYR A 129 4.97 -8.55 9.85
C TYR A 129 4.99 -9.66 10.92
N TYR A 130 3.99 -10.54 10.91
CA TYR A 130 3.92 -11.61 11.88
C TYR A 130 4.28 -12.96 11.24
N PRO A 131 5.46 -13.54 11.53
CA PRO A 131 5.92 -14.79 10.94
C PRO A 131 4.96 -15.94 11.23
N LEU A 132 4.76 -16.83 10.25
CA LEU A 132 3.83 -17.93 10.36
C LEU A 132 4.17 -18.89 11.53
N GLN A 133 5.45 -19.12 11.78
CA GLN A 133 5.91 -19.98 12.90
C GLN A 133 5.55 -19.39 14.27
N LYS A 134 5.57 -18.05 14.39
CA LYS A 134 5.14 -17.37 15.61
C LYS A 134 3.62 -17.38 15.74
N LEU A 135 2.92 -17.13 14.61
CA LEU A 135 1.48 -17.17 14.55
C LEU A 135 0.93 -18.53 15.03
N ARG A 136 1.57 -19.62 14.60
CA ARG A 136 1.20 -20.99 14.98
C ARG A 136 1.42 -21.36 16.44
N LYS A 137 2.06 -20.50 17.22
CA LYS A 137 2.18 -20.67 18.69
C LYS A 137 0.97 -20.11 19.44
N ILE A 138 0.11 -19.37 18.76
CA ILE A 138 -1.09 -18.78 19.36
C ILE A 138 -2.21 -19.81 19.32
N PRO A 139 -2.90 -20.05 20.47
CA PRO A 139 -4.01 -21.00 20.53
C PRO A 139 -5.08 -20.74 19.45
N GLY A 140 -5.42 -21.79 18.73
CA GLY A 140 -6.38 -21.77 17.62
C GLY A 140 -5.77 -21.40 16.26
N LEU A 141 -4.48 -21.07 16.20
CA LEU A 141 -3.75 -20.78 14.96
C LEU A 141 -2.65 -21.82 14.65
N GLU A 142 -2.63 -22.97 15.29
CA GLU A 142 -1.57 -23.99 15.19
C GLU A 142 -1.37 -24.48 13.76
N HIS A 143 -2.45 -24.53 12.99
CA HIS A 143 -2.46 -25.00 11.60
C HIS A 143 -2.61 -23.86 10.58
N ALA A 144 -2.52 -22.60 11.04
CA ALA A 144 -2.73 -21.43 10.18
C ALA A 144 -1.88 -21.49 8.91
N LYS A 145 -2.49 -21.11 7.79
CA LYS A 145 -1.86 -21.04 6.47
C LYS A 145 -2.19 -19.71 5.83
N TYR A 146 -1.20 -19.10 5.16
CA TYR A 146 -1.48 -17.97 4.29
C TYR A 146 -2.18 -18.43 3.01
N VAL A 147 -3.19 -17.67 2.59
CA VAL A 147 -3.84 -17.84 1.26
C VAL A 147 -2.84 -17.50 0.16
N ASP A 148 -2.05 -16.45 0.38
CA ASP A 148 -1.00 -16.05 -0.55
C ASP A 148 0.27 -16.89 -0.29
N PRO A 149 0.68 -17.76 -1.23
CA PRO A 149 1.87 -18.59 -1.06
C PRO A 149 3.17 -17.78 -1.06
N TYR A 150 3.12 -16.51 -1.48
CA TYR A 150 4.27 -15.60 -1.50
C TYR A 150 4.31 -14.63 -0.32
N ALA A 151 3.42 -14.80 0.67
CA ALA A 151 3.56 -14.07 1.91
C ALA A 151 4.94 -14.37 2.50
N GLY A 152 5.78 -13.34 2.58
CA GLY A 152 7.20 -13.49 2.86
C GLY A 152 7.50 -14.15 4.22
N SER A 153 8.74 -14.57 4.44
CA SER A 153 9.20 -15.23 5.67
C SER A 153 8.96 -14.40 6.94
N LYS A 154 8.80 -13.11 6.81
CA LYS A 154 8.46 -12.18 7.90
C LYS A 154 6.95 -12.13 8.24
N GLY A 155 6.15 -12.93 7.58
CA GLY A 155 4.68 -12.89 7.64
C GLY A 155 4.12 -11.95 6.58
N ASN A 156 3.02 -11.35 6.77
CA ASN A 156 2.22 -10.45 5.92
C ASN A 156 2.79 -10.13 4.54
N SER A 157 1.97 -9.85 3.57
CA SER A 157 2.42 -9.37 2.27
C SER A 157 3.26 -8.09 2.43
N ILE A 158 4.26 -7.96 1.58
CA ILE A 158 5.04 -6.73 1.47
C ILE A 158 4.41 -5.87 0.38
N ARG A 159 4.19 -4.60 0.69
CA ARG A 159 3.79 -3.60 -0.27
C ARG A 159 4.96 -2.69 -0.59
N TYR A 160 5.11 -2.36 -1.86
CA TYR A 160 6.16 -1.48 -2.32
C TYR A 160 5.57 -0.14 -2.75
N LEU A 161 6.04 0.94 -2.13
CA LEU A 161 5.59 2.30 -2.44
C LEU A 161 6.64 2.99 -3.29
N SER A 162 6.26 3.32 -4.52
CA SER A 162 7.10 4.00 -5.47
C SER A 162 6.22 4.85 -6.38
N VAL A 163 6.33 6.15 -6.28
CA VAL A 163 5.45 7.13 -6.92
C VAL A 163 6.19 7.90 -8.02
N ALA A 164 5.46 8.39 -8.99
CA ALA A 164 6.04 9.25 -10.01
C ALA A 164 6.09 10.70 -9.53
N PRO A 165 7.22 11.41 -9.71
CA PRO A 165 7.23 12.85 -9.51
C PRO A 165 6.25 13.51 -10.49
N ARG A 166 5.39 14.37 -9.98
CA ARG A 166 4.29 14.96 -10.73
C ARG A 166 4.05 16.42 -10.37
N THR A 167 3.31 17.10 -11.21
CA THR A 167 2.69 18.40 -10.93
C THR A 167 1.30 18.24 -10.31
N ASN A 168 0.71 19.33 -9.77
CA ASN A 168 -0.59 19.27 -9.10
C ASN A 168 -1.77 19.02 -10.06
N ASP A 169 -1.55 19.07 -11.35
CA ASP A 169 -2.49 18.63 -12.40
C ASP A 169 -2.37 17.13 -12.75
N MET A 170 -1.61 16.36 -11.97
CA MET A 170 -1.35 14.93 -12.15
C MET A 170 -0.44 14.57 -13.32
N LYS A 171 0.18 15.51 -14.01
CA LYS A 171 1.12 15.25 -15.10
C LYS A 171 2.48 14.80 -14.53
N VAL A 172 3.06 13.75 -15.09
CA VAL A 172 4.41 13.29 -14.72
C VAL A 172 5.45 14.30 -15.17
N VAL A 173 6.34 14.69 -14.27
CA VAL A 173 7.40 15.66 -14.57
C VAL A 173 8.34 15.11 -15.64
N GLY A 174 8.61 15.92 -16.67
CA GLY A 174 9.51 15.55 -17.76
C GLY A 174 8.91 14.64 -18.84
N VAL A 175 7.60 14.34 -18.80
CA VAL A 175 6.93 13.56 -19.85
C VAL A 175 5.66 14.29 -20.32
N ASP A 176 5.62 14.65 -21.59
CA ASP A 176 4.56 15.54 -22.11
C ASP A 176 3.16 14.93 -22.15
N ASN A 177 3.05 13.63 -22.32
CA ASN A 177 1.80 12.92 -22.55
C ASN A 177 1.51 11.83 -21.52
N LEU A 178 2.14 11.87 -20.35
CA LEU A 178 1.96 10.90 -19.27
C LEU A 178 1.41 11.59 -18.02
N PHE A 179 0.29 11.06 -17.53
CA PHE A 179 -0.27 11.38 -16.23
C PHE A 179 -0.10 10.19 -15.28
N CYS A 180 -0.21 10.44 -13.99
CA CYS A 180 -0.27 9.41 -12.98
C CYS A 180 -1.48 9.62 -12.05
N ALA A 181 -2.00 8.54 -11.48
CA ALA A 181 -3.18 8.55 -10.65
C ALA A 181 -3.10 7.49 -9.55
N GLY A 182 -3.93 7.62 -8.54
CA GLY A 182 -3.97 6.68 -7.43
C GLY A 182 -2.65 6.63 -6.68
N GLU A 183 -2.29 5.45 -6.21
CA GLU A 183 -1.05 5.23 -5.44
C GLU A 183 0.23 5.48 -6.28
N LYS A 184 0.13 5.63 -7.59
CA LYS A 184 1.25 6.03 -8.44
C LYS A 184 1.50 7.52 -8.42
N SER A 185 0.47 8.32 -8.15
CA SER A 185 0.56 9.77 -8.16
C SER A 185 1.02 10.40 -6.85
N GLY A 186 1.26 9.59 -5.82
CA GLY A 186 1.70 10.09 -4.52
C GLY A 186 1.66 9.01 -3.44
N LEU A 187 2.20 9.31 -2.29
CA LEU A 187 2.18 8.43 -1.11
C LEU A 187 0.79 8.37 -0.46
N PHE A 188 -0.23 8.39 -1.30
CA PHE A 188 -1.64 8.25 -0.93
C PHE A 188 -1.99 6.82 -0.55
N VAL A 189 -2.87 6.66 0.43
CA VAL A 189 -3.31 5.34 0.90
C VAL A 189 -4.82 5.32 1.10
N GLY A 190 -5.55 5.06 0.04
CA GLY A 190 -7.01 4.94 0.13
C GLY A 190 -7.70 4.90 -1.22
N HIS A 191 -8.94 4.39 -1.22
CA HIS A 191 -9.76 4.35 -2.42
C HIS A 191 -10.25 5.74 -2.84
N THR A 192 -10.57 6.60 -1.86
CA THR A 192 -11.05 7.97 -2.11
C THR A 192 -9.98 8.78 -2.83
N GLU A 193 -8.74 8.71 -2.34
CA GLU A 193 -7.59 9.37 -2.95
C GLU A 193 -7.35 8.86 -4.37
N ALA A 194 -7.47 7.54 -4.58
CA ALA A 194 -7.30 6.94 -5.90
C ALA A 194 -8.39 7.38 -6.88
N ILE A 195 -9.65 7.47 -6.44
CA ILE A 195 -10.77 7.93 -7.26
C ILE A 195 -10.59 9.41 -7.63
N CYS A 196 -10.28 10.26 -6.66
CA CYS A 196 -10.14 11.70 -6.88
C CYS A 196 -8.97 12.03 -7.81
N THR A 197 -7.78 11.47 -7.55
CA THR A 197 -6.60 11.69 -8.39
C THR A 197 -6.78 11.08 -9.79
N GLY A 198 -7.45 9.93 -9.88
CA GLY A 198 -7.81 9.29 -11.15
C GLY A 198 -8.76 10.14 -11.97
N SER A 199 -9.77 10.72 -11.34
CA SER A 199 -10.73 11.62 -12.01
C SER A 199 -10.03 12.88 -12.53
N LEU A 200 -9.15 13.49 -11.74
CA LEU A 200 -8.38 14.66 -12.15
C LEU A 200 -7.43 14.33 -13.30
N ALA A 201 -6.69 13.23 -13.20
CA ALA A 201 -5.76 12.78 -14.24
C ALA A 201 -6.51 12.50 -15.56
N GLY A 202 -7.66 11.81 -15.49
CA GLY A 202 -8.50 11.54 -16.66
C GLY A 202 -9.02 12.80 -17.31
N HIS A 203 -9.54 13.74 -16.50
CA HIS A 203 -10.01 15.04 -16.97
C HIS A 203 -8.88 15.81 -17.68
N ASN A 204 -7.70 15.86 -17.06
CA ASN A 204 -6.57 16.60 -17.61
C ASN A 204 -5.96 15.92 -18.86
N ALA A 205 -6.03 14.61 -18.96
CA ALA A 205 -5.65 13.90 -20.18
C ALA A 205 -6.50 14.34 -21.38
N VAL A 206 -7.82 14.50 -21.19
CA VAL A 206 -8.72 15.00 -22.23
C VAL A 206 -8.41 16.47 -22.53
N ARG A 207 -8.23 17.31 -21.51
CA ARG A 207 -7.88 18.73 -21.72
C ARG A 207 -6.61 18.89 -22.52
N LEU A 208 -5.57 18.10 -22.22
CA LEU A 208 -4.31 18.09 -22.97
C LEU A 208 -4.54 17.76 -24.46
N MET A 209 -5.35 16.73 -24.74
CA MET A 209 -5.67 16.36 -26.12
C MET A 209 -6.44 17.45 -26.88
N MET A 210 -7.23 18.23 -26.18
CA MET A 210 -8.00 19.35 -26.73
C MET A 210 -7.21 20.67 -26.80
N GLY A 211 -5.92 20.67 -26.41
CA GLY A 211 -5.10 21.89 -26.35
C GLY A 211 -5.54 22.89 -25.27
N MET A 212 -6.26 22.42 -24.26
CA MET A 212 -6.74 23.26 -23.16
C MET A 212 -5.73 23.32 -22.02
N HIS A 213 -5.76 24.40 -21.23
CA HIS A 213 -4.99 24.47 -19.99
C HIS A 213 -5.41 23.35 -19.03
N LEU A 214 -4.41 22.72 -18.38
CA LEU A 214 -4.67 21.68 -17.39
C LEU A 214 -5.31 22.29 -16.14
N LEU A 215 -6.24 21.54 -15.55
CA LEU A 215 -6.92 21.93 -14.32
C LEU A 215 -6.03 21.61 -13.12
N ILE A 216 -5.77 22.60 -12.29
CA ILE A 216 -5.22 22.45 -10.95
C ILE A 216 -6.33 22.75 -9.97
N LEU A 217 -6.59 21.82 -9.05
CA LEU A 217 -7.59 22.03 -8.01
C LEU A 217 -7.02 23.00 -6.95
N PRO A 218 -7.82 24.01 -6.53
CA PRO A 218 -7.36 24.96 -5.52
C PRO A 218 -7.21 24.29 -4.14
N SER A 219 -6.22 24.73 -3.37
CA SER A 219 -6.01 24.25 -1.99
C SER A 219 -7.12 24.65 -1.01
N SER A 220 -8.08 25.47 -1.45
CA SER A 220 -9.29 25.77 -0.66
C SER A 220 -10.30 24.61 -0.60
N ILE A 221 -10.12 23.56 -1.40
CA ILE A 221 -10.92 22.35 -1.34
C ILE A 221 -10.06 21.17 -0.91
N ALA A 222 -10.64 20.27 -0.10
CA ALA A 222 -9.89 19.19 0.57
C ALA A 222 -9.00 18.36 -0.37
N ILE A 223 -9.50 17.98 -1.55
CA ILE A 223 -8.70 17.19 -2.50
C ILE A 223 -7.55 18.01 -3.12
N GLY A 224 -7.77 19.27 -3.43
CA GLY A 224 -6.73 20.14 -3.97
C GLY A 224 -5.63 20.40 -2.95
N ASP A 225 -6.01 20.58 -1.69
CA ASP A 225 -5.10 20.74 -0.58
C ASP A 225 -4.27 19.47 -0.34
N LEU A 226 -4.92 18.32 -0.26
CA LEU A 226 -4.24 17.02 -0.10
C LEU A 226 -3.22 16.75 -1.22
N ILE A 227 -3.58 17.02 -2.48
CA ILE A 227 -2.69 16.83 -3.64
C ILE A 227 -1.47 17.76 -3.56
N SER A 228 -1.70 19.01 -3.20
CA SER A 228 -0.65 20.02 -3.07
C SER A 228 0.27 19.73 -1.90
N TYR A 229 -0.30 19.42 -0.74
CA TYR A 229 0.42 19.10 0.48
C TYR A 229 1.31 17.86 0.31
N GLU A 230 0.76 16.77 -0.22
CA GLU A 230 1.55 15.55 -0.48
C GLU A 230 2.71 15.83 -1.45
N ASN A 231 2.47 16.58 -2.53
CA ASN A 231 3.48 16.90 -3.51
C ASN A 231 4.64 17.71 -2.90
N GLU A 232 4.33 18.66 -2.05
CA GLU A 232 5.34 19.43 -1.30
C GLU A 232 6.13 18.53 -0.34
N LYS A 233 5.43 17.73 0.48
CA LYS A 233 6.05 16.89 1.51
C LYS A 233 6.88 15.75 0.92
N SER A 234 6.43 15.11 -0.15
CA SER A 234 7.16 14.00 -0.80
C SER A 234 8.51 14.44 -1.39
N SER A 235 8.74 15.74 -1.58
CA SER A 235 10.04 16.30 -1.96
C SER A 235 11.11 16.11 -0.88
N THR A 236 10.71 15.95 0.38
CA THR A 236 11.62 15.80 1.53
C THR A 236 11.70 14.35 1.99
N ARG A 237 12.82 13.99 2.64
CA ARG A 237 12.99 12.65 3.22
C ARG A 237 11.96 12.38 4.32
N GLU A 238 11.69 13.35 5.19
CA GLU A 238 10.73 13.21 6.28
C GLU A 238 9.31 13.02 5.72
N GLY A 239 8.90 13.82 4.75
CA GLY A 239 7.59 13.65 4.13
C GLY A 239 7.41 12.32 3.39
N ARG A 240 8.49 11.69 2.91
CA ARG A 240 8.42 10.35 2.33
C ARG A 240 8.23 9.23 3.35
N LYS A 241 8.36 9.50 4.64
CA LYS A 241 8.02 8.56 5.71
C LYS A 241 6.52 8.50 5.98
N ASP A 242 5.80 9.55 5.67
CA ASP A 242 4.36 9.69 5.92
C ASP A 242 3.49 9.08 4.82
N ARG A 243 2.20 8.93 5.12
CA ARG A 243 1.15 8.47 4.21
C ARG A 243 0.00 9.45 4.27
N TYR A 244 -0.44 9.88 3.11
CA TYR A 244 -1.40 10.96 2.96
C TYR A 244 -2.77 10.38 2.64
N THR A 245 -3.77 10.71 3.45
CA THR A 245 -5.12 10.19 3.31
C THR A 245 -6.13 11.10 3.99
N PHE A 246 -7.35 11.18 3.44
CA PHE A 246 -8.47 11.86 4.09
C PHE A 246 -8.81 11.28 5.47
N ALA A 247 -8.43 10.05 5.76
CA ALA A 247 -8.55 9.48 7.10
C ALA A 247 -7.60 10.09 8.14
N GLY A 248 -6.75 11.03 7.74
CA GLY A 248 -5.98 11.85 8.66
C GLY A 248 -4.71 11.21 9.22
N ALA A 249 -4.08 10.28 8.51
CA ALA A 249 -2.85 9.65 9.00
C ALA A 249 -1.66 10.62 9.09
N SER A 250 -1.58 11.61 8.18
CA SER A 250 -0.51 12.62 8.16
C SER A 250 -0.98 13.95 7.56
N TYR A 251 -2.27 14.23 7.70
CA TYR A 251 -2.89 15.39 7.08
C TYR A 251 -3.97 16.00 7.98
#